data_14a7521affe36a15d11852d1165d634e
#
_entry.id   14a7521affe36a15d11852d1165d634e
#
_cell.length_a   1.000
_cell.length_b   1.000
_cell.length_c   1.000
_cell.angle_alpha   90.00
_cell.angle_beta   90.00
_cell.angle_gamma   90.00
#
_symmetry.space_group_name_H-M   'P 1'
#
loop_
_entity.id
_entity.type
_entity.pdbx_description
1 polymer ?
#
loop_
_entity_poly.entity_id
_entity_poly.type
_entity_poly.pdbx_seq_one_letter_code
_entity_poly.pdbx_strand_id
1 'polypeptide(L)'
;TRLKRMNLKKWIAPLLCVALFVGGSINASAAAKPKKKNVLSAMRLANDYFMKKWSDPGQSIPYPSRRKVYESNLWTRACYYEGLMELWKVDPQQRYIDYATLWGERHNWGLRGTKNGVLPRNADNMCAGQVYIFLYQQNPHHPEKYIKAIRAAVDTMMATDIIDDWSWIDAVQMAMPIFIQMGN
;
A
#
# COMPACT_ATOMS: atom_id res chain seq x y z
N THR A 1 16.65 57.31 48.31
CA THR A 1 16.95 56.11 47.51
C THR A 1 15.66 55.31 47.29
N ARG A 2 15.11 55.39 46.05
CA ARG A 2 13.86 54.75 45.63
C ARG A 2 14.18 53.33 45.18
N LEU A 3 13.86 52.32 45.99
CA LEU A 3 13.90 50.91 45.61
C LEU A 3 12.84 50.66 44.50
N LYS A 4 13.28 50.38 43.27
CA LYS A 4 12.44 49.90 42.18
C LYS A 4 11.82 48.55 42.57
N ARG A 5 10.50 48.50 42.79
CA ARG A 5 9.76 47.25 42.93
C ARG A 5 9.96 46.41 41.69
N MET A 6 10.75 45.36 41.80
CA MET A 6 10.86 44.32 40.78
C MET A 6 9.52 43.64 40.58
N ASN A 7 9.06 43.62 39.33
CA ASN A 7 7.78 43.04 38.97
C ASN A 7 7.89 41.51 38.93
N LEU A 8 7.65 40.88 40.08
CA LEU A 8 7.80 39.45 40.34
C LEU A 8 7.03 38.57 39.34
N LYS A 9 5.95 39.13 38.76
CA LYS A 9 5.12 38.43 37.79
C LYS A 9 5.83 38.11 36.45
N LYS A 10 6.90 38.85 36.09
CA LYS A 10 7.65 38.63 34.86
C LYS A 10 8.62 37.44 34.92
N TRP A 11 8.93 36.95 36.13
CA TRP A 11 9.87 35.84 36.36
C TRP A 11 9.18 34.52 36.67
N ILE A 12 7.88 34.55 37.00
CA ILE A 12 7.11 33.34 37.29
C ILE A 12 6.80 32.53 36.06
N ALA A 13 6.53 33.19 34.93
CA ALA A 13 6.18 32.49 33.66
C ALA A 13 7.35 31.64 33.10
N PRO A 14 8.58 32.12 32.97
CA PRO A 14 9.70 31.30 32.49
C PRO A 14 10.10 30.18 33.50
N LEU A 15 9.96 30.39 34.80
CA LEU A 15 10.21 29.34 35.78
C LEU A 15 9.18 28.20 35.72
N LEU A 16 7.90 28.54 35.46
CA LEU A 16 6.86 27.52 35.26
C LEU A 16 7.08 26.70 33.98
N CYS A 17 7.56 27.33 32.93
CA CYS A 17 7.89 26.60 31.68
C CYS A 17 9.06 25.64 31.84
N VAL A 18 10.11 26.03 32.61
CA VAL A 18 11.25 25.15 32.91
C VAL A 18 10.85 23.98 33.81
N ALA A 19 9.98 24.20 34.80
CA ALA A 19 9.46 23.13 35.67
C ALA A 19 8.60 22.11 34.90
N LEU A 20 7.86 22.54 33.90
CA LEU A 20 7.09 21.64 33.00
C LEU A 20 7.97 20.80 32.08
N PHE A 21 9.15 21.31 31.69
CA PHE A 21 10.10 20.54 30.86
C PHE A 21 10.97 19.56 31.69
N VAL A 22 11.21 19.80 32.96
CA VAL A 22 12.02 18.92 33.83
C VAL A 22 11.16 17.83 34.51
N GLY A 23 9.84 18.08 34.66
CA GLY A 23 8.91 17.13 35.31
C GLY A 23 8.34 16.04 34.41
N GLY A 24 8.56 16.13 33.09
CA GLY A 24 8.00 15.23 32.11
C GLY A 24 9.01 14.22 31.55
N SER A 25 9.72 13.47 32.40
CA SER A 25 10.22 12.17 31.96
C SER A 25 8.99 11.28 31.71
N ILE A 26 8.37 11.42 30.54
CA ILE A 26 7.47 10.39 30.04
C ILE A 26 8.36 9.16 29.93
N ASN A 27 8.32 8.28 30.93
CA ASN A 27 8.75 6.92 30.78
C ASN A 27 7.84 6.35 29.69
N ALA A 28 8.20 6.57 28.43
CA ALA A 28 7.70 5.78 27.32
C ALA A 28 8.20 4.36 27.60
N SER A 29 7.46 3.64 28.43
CA SER A 29 7.63 2.21 28.60
C SER A 29 7.57 1.66 27.18
N ALA A 30 8.71 1.23 26.66
CA ALA A 30 8.76 0.62 25.34
C ALA A 30 7.74 -0.52 25.36
N ALA A 31 6.65 -0.35 24.63
CA ALA A 31 5.60 -1.35 24.61
C ALA A 31 6.25 -2.68 24.24
N ALA A 32 6.02 -3.71 25.06
CA ALA A 32 6.61 -5.02 24.85
C ALA A 32 6.32 -5.48 23.41
N LYS A 33 7.34 -5.93 22.69
CA LYS A 33 7.17 -6.41 21.30
C LYS A 33 6.08 -7.49 21.27
N PRO A 34 5.10 -7.39 20.38
CA PRO A 34 4.05 -8.37 20.28
C PRO A 34 4.62 -9.76 19.95
N LYS A 35 4.06 -10.81 20.54
CA LYS A 35 4.47 -12.19 20.21
C LYS A 35 4.14 -12.50 18.75
N LYS A 36 5.08 -13.09 18.02
CA LYS A 36 4.91 -13.47 16.60
C LYS A 36 3.57 -14.15 16.31
N LYS A 37 3.16 -15.12 17.16
CA LYS A 37 1.90 -15.82 16.98
C LYS A 37 0.67 -14.90 17.07
N ASN A 38 0.71 -13.87 17.93
CA ASN A 38 -0.41 -12.93 18.07
C ASN A 38 -0.52 -12.03 16.85
N VAL A 39 0.64 -11.59 16.30
CA VAL A 39 0.68 -10.82 15.05
C VAL A 39 0.10 -11.65 13.91
N LEU A 40 0.56 -12.90 13.75
CA LEU A 40 0.04 -13.78 12.70
C LEU A 40 -1.46 -14.05 12.84
N SER A 41 -1.95 -14.27 14.07
CA SER A 41 -3.38 -14.42 14.30
C SER A 41 -4.19 -13.19 13.91
N ALA A 42 -3.68 -11.99 14.20
CA ALA A 42 -4.32 -10.74 13.79
C ALA A 42 -4.33 -10.57 12.26
N MET A 43 -3.21 -10.91 11.60
CA MET A 43 -3.12 -10.87 10.13
C MET A 43 -4.13 -11.82 9.48
N ARG A 44 -4.23 -13.06 9.97
CA ARG A 44 -5.22 -14.05 9.50
C ARG A 44 -6.65 -13.55 9.69
N LEU A 45 -6.96 -13.02 10.87
CA LEU A 45 -8.29 -12.50 11.18
C LEU A 45 -8.70 -11.38 10.24
N ALA A 46 -7.80 -10.42 10.01
CA ALA A 46 -8.03 -9.30 9.09
C ALA A 46 -8.23 -9.79 7.65
N ASN A 47 -7.40 -10.74 7.21
CA ASN A 47 -7.50 -11.33 5.88
C ASN A 47 -8.78 -12.14 5.70
N ASP A 48 -9.15 -12.98 6.67
CA ASP A 48 -10.37 -13.78 6.61
C ASP A 48 -11.63 -12.91 6.56
N TYR A 49 -11.64 -11.80 7.33
CA TYR A 49 -12.70 -10.81 7.23
C TYR A 49 -12.77 -10.19 5.82
N PHE A 50 -11.63 -9.82 5.24
CA PHE A 50 -11.59 -9.23 3.90
C PHE A 50 -12.10 -10.21 2.84
N MET A 51 -11.57 -11.45 2.81
CA MET A 51 -11.98 -12.47 1.84
C MET A 51 -13.47 -12.83 1.97
N LYS A 52 -13.99 -12.86 3.20
CA LYS A 52 -15.42 -13.09 3.45
C LYS A 52 -16.28 -11.93 2.95
N LYS A 53 -15.86 -10.69 3.22
CA LYS A 53 -16.57 -9.48 2.81
C LYS A 53 -16.61 -9.30 1.30
N TRP A 54 -15.55 -9.68 0.62
CA TRP A 54 -15.35 -9.54 -0.80
C TRP A 54 -15.16 -10.90 -1.46
N SER A 55 -16.15 -11.79 -1.28
CA SER A 55 -16.10 -13.16 -1.78
C SER A 55 -15.93 -13.29 -3.30
N ASP A 56 -16.39 -12.29 -4.06
CA ASP A 56 -15.99 -12.09 -5.46
C ASP A 56 -14.89 -11.01 -5.51
N PRO A 57 -13.63 -11.40 -5.75
CA PRO A 57 -12.50 -10.46 -5.78
C PRO A 57 -12.59 -9.45 -6.94
N GLY A 58 -13.31 -9.79 -8.02
CA GLY A 58 -13.54 -8.90 -9.15
C GLY A 58 -14.60 -7.83 -8.90
N GLN A 59 -15.33 -7.92 -7.78
CA GLN A 59 -16.41 -6.98 -7.47
C GLN A 59 -15.90 -5.54 -7.42
N SER A 60 -16.59 -4.66 -8.15
CA SER A 60 -16.31 -3.24 -8.18
C SER A 60 -16.41 -2.58 -6.82
N ILE A 61 -15.62 -1.52 -6.61
CA ILE A 61 -15.52 -0.79 -5.35
C ILE A 61 -16.45 0.44 -5.40
N PRO A 62 -17.54 0.49 -4.63
CA PRO A 62 -18.35 1.68 -4.52
C PRO A 62 -17.58 2.78 -3.76
N TYR A 63 -17.63 3.99 -4.27
CA TYR A 63 -17.04 5.18 -3.65
C TYR A 63 -18.15 6.23 -3.42
N PRO A 64 -18.95 6.08 -2.33
CA PRO A 64 -20.17 6.84 -2.12
C PRO A 64 -19.97 8.36 -2.08
N SER A 65 -18.88 8.83 -1.45
CA SER A 65 -18.57 10.26 -1.33
C SER A 65 -18.36 10.96 -2.69
N ARG A 66 -17.96 10.19 -3.72
CA ARG A 66 -17.76 10.68 -5.10
C ARG A 66 -18.86 10.22 -6.05
N ARG A 67 -19.87 9.47 -5.58
CA ARG A 67 -20.92 8.85 -6.40
C ARG A 67 -20.33 8.07 -7.59
N LYS A 68 -19.22 7.38 -7.38
CA LYS A 68 -18.49 6.62 -8.40
C LYS A 68 -18.34 5.16 -7.98
N VAL A 69 -18.12 4.33 -8.96
CA VAL A 69 -17.75 2.92 -8.78
C VAL A 69 -16.44 2.71 -9.52
N TYR A 70 -15.48 2.05 -8.88
CA TYR A 70 -14.18 1.75 -9.45
C TYR A 70 -14.01 0.25 -9.65
N GLU A 71 -13.27 -0.12 -10.66
CA GLU A 71 -12.81 -1.50 -10.86
C GLU A 71 -11.88 -1.91 -9.71
N SER A 72 -11.91 -3.18 -9.32
CA SER A 72 -11.14 -3.66 -8.16
C SER A 72 -9.64 -3.80 -8.42
N ASN A 73 -9.15 -3.65 -9.63
CA ASN A 73 -7.72 -3.59 -9.96
C ASN A 73 -7.10 -2.18 -9.80
N LEU A 74 -7.80 -1.26 -9.14
CA LEU A 74 -7.25 0.02 -8.71
C LEU A 74 -6.37 -0.16 -7.46
N TRP A 75 -5.41 0.74 -7.24
CA TRP A 75 -4.46 0.74 -6.10
C TRP A 75 -5.11 0.47 -4.74
N THR A 76 -6.30 1.03 -4.49
CA THR A 76 -7.02 0.85 -3.21
C THR A 76 -7.31 -0.60 -2.85
N ARG A 77 -7.40 -1.47 -3.87
CA ARG A 77 -7.57 -2.91 -3.68
C ARG A 77 -6.27 -3.65 -3.95
N ALA A 78 -5.44 -3.19 -4.88
CA ALA A 78 -4.14 -3.80 -5.18
C ALA A 78 -3.23 -3.85 -3.95
N CYS A 79 -3.18 -2.78 -3.14
CA CYS A 79 -2.43 -2.77 -1.87
C CYS A 79 -2.86 -3.86 -0.88
N TYR A 80 -4.14 -4.24 -0.86
CA TYR A 80 -4.56 -5.39 -0.06
C TYR A 80 -3.92 -6.68 -0.57
N TYR A 81 -3.89 -6.90 -1.90
CA TYR A 81 -3.29 -8.11 -2.48
C TYR A 81 -1.78 -8.13 -2.32
N GLU A 82 -1.09 -6.98 -2.33
CA GLU A 82 0.33 -6.89 -1.95
C GLU A 82 0.52 -7.40 -0.50
N GLY A 83 -0.29 -6.90 0.43
CA GLY A 83 -0.30 -7.39 1.82
C GLY A 83 -0.64 -8.86 1.94
N LEU A 84 -1.53 -9.40 1.08
CA LEU A 84 -1.86 -10.81 1.03
C LEU A 84 -0.67 -11.67 0.57
N MET A 85 0.12 -11.18 -0.39
CA MET A 85 1.35 -11.87 -0.82
C MET A 85 2.42 -11.86 0.29
N GLU A 86 2.54 -10.77 1.03
CA GLU A 86 3.43 -10.71 2.20
C GLU A 86 2.95 -11.66 3.33
N LEU A 87 1.64 -11.77 3.55
CA LEU A 87 1.09 -12.76 4.47
C LEU A 87 1.41 -14.18 4.00
N TRP A 88 1.27 -14.46 2.71
CA TRP A 88 1.60 -15.79 2.15
C TRP A 88 3.06 -16.18 2.39
N LYS A 89 4.00 -15.25 2.31
CA LYS A 89 5.44 -15.51 2.58
C LYS A 89 5.71 -16.02 4.00
N VAL A 90 4.89 -15.63 4.98
CA VAL A 90 5.04 -16.02 6.39
C VAL A 90 4.02 -17.06 6.84
N ASP A 91 2.99 -17.29 6.07
CA ASP A 91 1.88 -18.22 6.31
C ASP A 91 1.38 -18.78 4.96
N PRO A 92 2.12 -19.69 4.33
CA PRO A 92 1.84 -20.14 2.96
C PRO A 92 0.59 -21.03 2.91
N GLN A 93 -0.57 -20.39 2.66
CA GLN A 93 -1.84 -21.06 2.43
C GLN A 93 -2.27 -20.92 0.97
N GLN A 94 -2.59 -22.02 0.31
CA GLN A 94 -2.97 -22.04 -1.11
C GLN A 94 -4.14 -21.12 -1.41
N ARG A 95 -5.11 -21.01 -0.50
CA ARG A 95 -6.28 -20.13 -0.66
C ARG A 95 -5.94 -18.66 -0.88
N TYR A 96 -4.77 -18.18 -0.44
CA TYR A 96 -4.33 -16.79 -0.67
C TYR A 96 -3.92 -16.60 -2.12
N ILE A 97 -3.16 -17.54 -2.66
CA ILE A 97 -2.78 -17.57 -4.08
C ILE A 97 -4.02 -17.72 -4.96
N ASP A 98 -4.92 -18.66 -4.62
CA ASP A 98 -6.15 -18.89 -5.39
C ASP A 98 -7.01 -17.63 -5.45
N TYR A 99 -7.18 -16.95 -4.32
CA TYR A 99 -7.97 -15.72 -4.26
C TYR A 99 -7.35 -14.57 -5.07
N ALA A 100 -6.03 -14.38 -4.97
CA ALA A 100 -5.32 -13.38 -5.76
C ALA A 100 -5.32 -13.73 -7.26
N THR A 101 -5.17 -15.01 -7.61
CA THR A 101 -5.26 -15.49 -9.00
C THR A 101 -6.65 -15.25 -9.57
N LEU A 102 -7.71 -15.55 -8.81
CA LEU A 102 -9.08 -15.28 -9.24
C LEU A 102 -9.30 -13.77 -9.46
N TRP A 103 -8.71 -12.90 -8.63
CA TRP A 103 -8.76 -11.47 -8.86
C TRP A 103 -8.10 -11.07 -10.20
N GLY A 104 -6.92 -11.59 -10.49
CA GLY A 104 -6.24 -11.36 -11.77
C GLY A 104 -7.09 -11.84 -12.96
N GLU A 105 -7.68 -13.05 -12.87
CA GLU A 105 -8.56 -13.60 -13.91
C GLU A 105 -9.83 -12.75 -14.11
N ARG A 106 -10.45 -12.21 -13.05
CA ARG A 106 -11.62 -11.32 -13.15
C ARG A 106 -11.32 -10.03 -13.91
N HIS A 107 -10.06 -9.63 -13.99
CA HIS A 107 -9.59 -8.47 -14.74
C HIS A 107 -8.84 -8.84 -16.03
N ASN A 108 -8.86 -10.11 -16.43
CA ASN A 108 -8.08 -10.63 -17.56
C ASN A 108 -6.60 -10.18 -17.49
N TRP A 109 -6.06 -10.06 -16.28
CA TRP A 109 -4.69 -9.59 -15.98
C TRP A 109 -4.40 -8.19 -16.56
N GLY A 110 -5.45 -7.43 -16.84
CA GLY A 110 -5.37 -6.09 -17.40
C GLY A 110 -5.13 -5.04 -16.34
N LEU A 111 -4.57 -3.91 -16.77
CA LEU A 111 -4.40 -2.72 -15.94
C LEU A 111 -5.63 -1.83 -16.07
N ARG A 112 -6.07 -1.26 -14.95
CA ARG A 112 -7.15 -0.28 -14.94
C ARG A 112 -6.76 0.93 -15.79
N GLY A 113 -7.73 1.53 -16.48
CA GLY A 113 -7.49 2.73 -17.30
C GLY A 113 -6.93 2.44 -18.69
N THR A 114 -6.72 1.18 -19.05
CA THR A 114 -6.44 0.81 -20.47
C THR A 114 -7.63 1.21 -21.32
N LYS A 115 -7.39 2.07 -22.32
CA LYS A 115 -8.43 2.59 -23.20
C LYS A 115 -7.96 2.58 -24.65
N ASN A 116 -8.74 1.96 -25.54
CA ASN A 116 -8.40 1.85 -26.97
C ASN A 116 -6.98 1.31 -27.21
N GLY A 117 -6.54 0.34 -26.41
CA GLY A 117 -5.20 -0.22 -26.48
C GLY A 117 -4.08 0.65 -25.85
N VAL A 118 -4.39 1.86 -25.39
CA VAL A 118 -3.44 2.72 -24.69
C VAL A 118 -3.35 2.29 -23.22
N LEU A 119 -2.16 1.92 -22.78
CA LEU A 119 -1.87 1.47 -21.43
C LEU A 119 -1.70 2.65 -20.47
N PRO A 120 -2.04 2.49 -19.18
CA PRO A 120 -1.87 3.55 -18.20
C PRO A 120 -0.40 3.77 -17.88
N ARG A 121 -0.04 5.04 -17.66
CA ARG A 121 1.25 5.47 -17.10
C ARG A 121 1.11 5.88 -15.62
N ASN A 122 -0.11 6.02 -15.14
CA ASN A 122 -0.41 6.42 -13.76
C ASN A 122 -0.16 5.27 -12.79
N ALA A 123 0.57 5.53 -11.70
CA ALA A 123 0.95 4.54 -10.71
C ALA A 123 -0.25 3.84 -10.04
N ASP A 124 -1.34 4.57 -9.77
CA ASP A 124 -2.59 4.00 -9.20
C ASP A 124 -3.13 2.84 -10.05
N ASN A 125 -3.02 2.98 -11.38
CA ASN A 125 -3.54 2.01 -12.33
C ASN A 125 -2.54 0.88 -12.62
N MET A 126 -1.25 1.11 -12.38
CA MET A 126 -0.19 0.11 -12.54
C MET A 126 -0.01 -0.78 -11.31
N CYS A 127 -0.43 -0.33 -10.13
CA CYS A 127 -0.20 -0.96 -8.82
C CYS A 127 -0.53 -2.47 -8.81
N ALA A 128 -1.61 -2.89 -9.48
CA ALA A 128 -1.98 -4.30 -9.61
C ALA A 128 -0.88 -5.16 -10.24
N GLY A 129 -0.03 -4.56 -11.06
CA GLY A 129 1.09 -5.25 -11.72
C GLY A 129 2.07 -5.91 -10.76
N GLN A 130 2.29 -5.36 -9.57
CA GLN A 130 3.16 -5.97 -8.55
C GLN A 130 2.67 -7.38 -8.19
N VAL A 131 1.37 -7.52 -7.96
CA VAL A 131 0.76 -8.82 -7.60
C VAL A 131 0.74 -9.77 -8.79
N TYR A 132 0.50 -9.25 -10.00
CA TYR A 132 0.51 -10.06 -11.22
C TYR A 132 1.91 -10.65 -11.48
N ILE A 133 2.97 -9.86 -11.31
CA ILE A 133 4.37 -10.33 -11.43
C ILE A 133 4.67 -11.36 -10.34
N PHE A 134 4.28 -11.11 -9.09
CA PHE A 134 4.47 -12.06 -8.00
C PHE A 134 3.82 -13.41 -8.33
N LEU A 135 2.54 -13.41 -8.76
CA LEU A 135 1.82 -14.64 -9.10
C LEU A 135 2.43 -15.35 -10.31
N TYR A 136 2.95 -14.62 -11.29
CA TYR A 136 3.72 -15.17 -12.40
C TYR A 136 4.97 -15.91 -11.90
N GLN A 137 5.75 -15.27 -11.02
CA GLN A 137 6.97 -15.84 -10.46
C GLN A 137 6.71 -17.07 -9.58
N GLN A 138 5.60 -17.11 -8.86
CA GLN A 138 5.22 -18.25 -8.02
C GLN A 138 4.59 -19.41 -8.80
N ASN A 139 4.10 -19.17 -10.00
CA ASN A 139 3.49 -20.21 -10.83
C ASN A 139 4.59 -20.97 -11.60
N PRO A 140 4.71 -22.32 -11.44
CA PRO A 140 5.75 -23.09 -12.12
C PRO A 140 5.65 -23.09 -13.65
N HIS A 141 4.48 -22.74 -14.20
CA HIS A 141 4.27 -22.65 -15.64
C HIS A 141 4.50 -21.24 -16.19
N HIS A 142 4.78 -20.25 -15.36
CA HIS A 142 5.02 -18.85 -15.73
C HIS A 142 4.09 -18.34 -16.85
N PRO A 143 2.75 -18.32 -16.61
CA PRO A 143 1.79 -18.01 -17.67
C PRO A 143 1.91 -16.54 -18.12
N GLU A 144 2.43 -16.32 -19.31
CA GLU A 144 2.73 -15.01 -19.88
C GLU A 144 1.54 -14.03 -19.82
N LYS A 145 0.31 -14.54 -19.88
CA LYS A 145 -0.90 -13.73 -19.74
C LYS A 145 -0.94 -12.89 -18.45
N TYR A 146 -0.27 -13.34 -17.35
CA TYR A 146 -0.27 -12.65 -16.07
C TYR A 146 0.48 -11.31 -16.14
N ILE A 147 1.56 -11.25 -16.91
CA ILE A 147 2.43 -10.08 -16.97
C ILE A 147 2.40 -9.32 -18.29
N LYS A 148 1.66 -9.82 -19.30
CA LYS A 148 1.61 -9.22 -20.62
C LYS A 148 1.26 -7.72 -20.60
N ALA A 149 0.21 -7.34 -19.87
CA ALA A 149 -0.25 -5.95 -19.83
C ALA A 149 0.74 -5.05 -19.07
N ILE A 150 1.26 -5.51 -17.94
CA ILE A 150 2.22 -4.71 -17.15
C ILE A 150 3.57 -4.59 -17.85
N ARG A 151 4.04 -5.64 -18.52
CA ARG A 151 5.25 -5.59 -19.34
C ARG A 151 5.10 -4.56 -20.45
N ALA A 152 4.03 -4.62 -21.23
CA ALA A 152 3.78 -3.66 -22.28
C ALA A 152 3.66 -2.22 -21.76
N ALA A 153 3.12 -1.99 -20.57
CA ALA A 153 3.07 -0.67 -19.95
C ALA A 153 4.48 -0.16 -19.62
N VAL A 154 5.32 -0.99 -19.02
CA VAL A 154 6.72 -0.66 -18.71
C VAL A 154 7.50 -0.37 -19.99
N ASP A 155 7.41 -1.25 -21.00
CA ASP A 155 8.09 -1.07 -22.29
C ASP A 155 7.68 0.24 -22.97
N THR A 156 6.38 0.58 -22.93
CA THR A 156 5.87 1.85 -23.47
C THR A 156 6.44 3.05 -22.72
N MET A 157 6.55 2.97 -21.38
CA MET A 157 7.14 4.04 -20.58
C MET A 157 8.62 4.20 -20.87
N MET A 158 9.36 3.10 -20.96
CA MET A 158 10.80 3.09 -21.25
C MET A 158 11.14 3.58 -22.65
N ALA A 159 10.21 3.45 -23.62
CA ALA A 159 10.39 3.89 -24.99
C ALA A 159 10.15 5.41 -25.21
N THR A 160 9.88 6.18 -24.15
CA THR A 160 9.59 7.62 -24.23
C THR A 160 10.50 8.43 -23.34
N ASP A 161 10.75 9.70 -23.71
CA ASP A 161 11.52 10.65 -22.90
C ASP A 161 10.68 11.33 -21.79
N ILE A 162 9.46 10.86 -21.54
CA ILE A 162 8.60 11.38 -20.48
C ILE A 162 9.13 10.92 -19.12
N ILE A 163 9.46 11.85 -18.24
CA ILE A 163 10.05 11.56 -16.90
C ILE A 163 9.22 12.11 -15.74
N ASP A 164 8.08 12.72 -15.99
CA ASP A 164 7.23 13.39 -15.01
C ASP A 164 5.84 12.69 -14.84
N ASP A 165 5.80 11.37 -15.03
CA ASP A 165 4.58 10.58 -14.93
C ASP A 165 3.96 10.61 -13.53
N TRP A 166 4.77 10.81 -12.48
CA TRP A 166 4.32 10.70 -11.10
C TRP A 166 4.75 11.92 -10.28
N SER A 167 3.75 12.58 -9.68
CA SER A 167 3.95 13.73 -8.79
C SER A 167 3.70 13.41 -7.31
N TRP A 168 3.13 12.25 -7.00
CA TRP A 168 2.81 11.82 -5.65
C TRP A 168 3.87 10.85 -5.12
N ILE A 169 4.24 10.99 -3.84
CA ILE A 169 5.28 10.16 -3.22
C ILE A 169 4.89 8.67 -3.14
N ASP A 170 3.61 8.37 -3.01
CA ASP A 170 3.09 7.00 -2.97
C ASP A 170 3.24 6.25 -4.31
N ALA A 171 3.41 6.97 -5.43
CA ALA A 171 3.76 6.36 -6.71
C ALA A 171 5.07 5.56 -6.65
N VAL A 172 6.01 5.95 -5.79
CA VAL A 172 7.26 5.20 -5.55
C VAL A 172 6.93 3.79 -5.04
N GLN A 173 6.00 3.65 -4.11
CA GLN A 173 5.57 2.33 -3.61
C GLN A 173 4.75 1.57 -4.66
N MET A 174 3.87 2.25 -5.40
CA MET A 174 2.93 1.59 -6.33
C MET A 174 3.57 1.14 -7.65
N ALA A 175 4.57 1.86 -8.15
CA ALA A 175 5.11 1.63 -9.50
C ALA A 175 6.59 1.22 -9.52
N MET A 176 7.47 1.80 -8.68
CA MET A 176 8.90 1.49 -8.73
C MET A 176 9.23 0.00 -8.55
N PRO A 177 8.57 -0.78 -7.65
CA PRO A 177 8.82 -2.21 -7.53
C PRO A 177 8.54 -2.98 -8.83
N ILE A 178 7.62 -2.50 -9.68
CA ILE A 178 7.29 -3.12 -10.97
C ILE A 178 8.51 -3.08 -11.89
N PHE A 179 9.15 -1.91 -12.03
CA PHE A 179 10.34 -1.76 -12.86
C PHE A 179 11.49 -2.65 -12.39
N ILE A 180 11.70 -2.73 -11.06
CA ILE A 180 12.71 -3.60 -10.47
C ILE A 180 12.41 -5.08 -10.76
N GLN A 181 11.16 -5.50 -10.58
CA GLN A 181 10.75 -6.89 -10.79
C GLN A 181 10.78 -7.31 -12.28
N MET A 182 10.54 -6.35 -13.17
CA MET A 182 10.58 -6.61 -14.63
C MET A 182 12.00 -6.57 -15.20
N GLY A 183 12.96 -5.90 -14.53
CA GLY A 183 14.36 -5.80 -14.95
C GLY A 183 15.24 -6.96 -14.49
N ASN A 184 14.74 -7.85 -13.65
CA ASN A 184 15.42 -9.06 -13.17
C ASN A 184 14.92 -10.27 -13.96
#